data_0774da3c84d85747b4bfc138d535fcfb
#
_entry.id   0774da3c84d85747b4bfc138d535fcfb
#
_cell.length_a   1.000
_cell.length_b   1.000
_cell.length_c   1.000
_cell.angle_alpha   90.00
_cell.angle_beta   90.00
_cell.angle_gamma   90.00
#
_symmetry.space_group_name_H-M   'P 1'
#
loop_
_entity.id
_entity.type
_entity.pdbx_description
1 polymer ?
#
loop_
_entity_poly.entity_id
_entity_poly.type
_entity_poly.pdbx_seq_one_letter_code
_entity_poly.pdbx_strand_id
1 'polypeptide(L)'
;MIPGVVTFERYDKTRTYLNFDQHEVEELFLNSYSSQYDPHSTFFSQQSLEEFEIAMRNSLVGIGATLSDEDGVCVIKDILPGGPLDLSRQAKSGDKIIAVGQGATGEMEDIVGMRLSKAISRIRGKQGTSVRLLVDMAAGGRKTIVLKRDQIKLVGQMASAKAFEVPNGNGTLLLGVIDLPSFYGKNADGSGSSPSADIEQLINKLKAMGMKALIMDLRKNGGGLLTEAVDISGLFIPKGSVLQVRDSQGRSEDYRDEDEKVAWNGPLIVLTSKLSASASEIFAGAMRDHRRAIVVGDTNTHGKGSVQNIIELSRFDKNLKSAVKVTIQKWYAPSGSSIQLKGVPADIVVPSVYSVLPVSESDLDRPLPWDSVTPTLTKADEGDWLKAKLSDSLIAQLAAGSTRRQSELPEFLTLSRTIDWTKSRQVRKDVSLSLDQRSTERKDDLEFREQIRRELSDYAKKAFKVQDVKLDAAIEQEKKEGPASAAKSKRASRMRDPLEDDDWPDYDIQLQEAVRIATDWTTLLGSSVAAAKETKTK
;
A
#
# COMPACT_ATOMS: atom_id res chain seq x y z
N MET A 1 32.42 15.91 -25.11
CA MET A 1 31.35 14.92 -25.43
C MET A 1 31.90 13.54 -25.06
N ILE A 2 31.33 12.87 -24.09
CA ILE A 2 31.58 11.45 -23.81
C ILE A 2 30.44 10.67 -24.44
N PRO A 3 30.63 10.00 -25.58
CA PRO A 3 29.59 9.28 -26.30
C PRO A 3 29.04 8.06 -25.53
N GLY A 4 29.74 7.61 -24.46
CA GLY A 4 29.49 6.33 -23.81
C GLY A 4 28.22 6.27 -22.96
N VAL A 5 27.84 7.33 -22.25
CA VAL A 5 26.70 7.26 -21.29
C VAL A 5 25.35 7.28 -22.01
N VAL A 6 25.21 8.06 -23.05
CA VAL A 6 23.96 8.07 -23.87
C VAL A 6 23.82 6.76 -24.66
N THR A 7 24.92 6.10 -24.99
CA THR A 7 24.93 4.82 -25.70
C THR A 7 24.51 3.67 -24.78
N PHE A 8 24.82 3.71 -23.50
CA PHE A 8 24.49 2.63 -22.55
C PHE A 8 22.98 2.58 -22.24
N GLU A 9 22.35 3.70 -21.89
CA GLU A 9 20.90 3.75 -21.69
C GLU A 9 20.11 3.41 -22.96
N ARG A 10 20.59 3.86 -24.11
CA ARG A 10 19.99 3.51 -25.41
C ARG A 10 20.18 2.05 -25.76
N TYR A 11 21.34 1.49 -25.43
CA TYR A 11 21.64 0.07 -25.63
C TYR A 11 20.77 -0.81 -24.73
N ASP A 12 20.61 -0.48 -23.45
CA ASP A 12 19.77 -1.23 -22.52
C ASP A 12 18.28 -1.16 -22.90
N LYS A 13 17.74 0.02 -23.23
CA LYS A 13 16.39 0.14 -23.76
C LYS A 13 16.21 -0.63 -25.07
N THR A 14 17.14 -0.51 -26.00
CA THR A 14 17.08 -1.22 -27.27
C THR A 14 17.20 -2.73 -27.06
N ARG A 15 18.07 -3.20 -26.16
CA ARG A 15 18.18 -4.61 -25.79
C ARG A 15 16.90 -5.13 -25.16
N THR A 16 16.23 -4.34 -24.34
CA THR A 16 14.93 -4.68 -23.75
C THR A 16 13.87 -4.87 -24.83
N TYR A 17 13.75 -3.95 -25.80
CA TYR A 17 12.78 -4.06 -26.90
C TYR A 17 13.11 -5.18 -27.88
N LEU A 18 14.39 -5.42 -28.20
CA LEU A 18 14.81 -6.51 -29.08
C LEU A 18 14.55 -7.90 -28.50
N ASN A 19 14.36 -7.98 -27.19
CA ASN A 19 14.09 -9.23 -26.51
C ASN A 19 12.60 -9.46 -26.25
N PHE A 20 11.68 -8.59 -26.70
CA PHE A 20 10.26 -8.84 -26.60
C PHE A 20 9.88 -10.03 -27.47
N ASP A 21 9.11 -10.95 -26.90
CA ASP A 21 8.47 -11.97 -27.71
C ASP A 21 7.18 -11.42 -28.36
N GLN A 22 6.59 -12.20 -29.23
CA GLN A 22 5.39 -11.80 -29.96
C GLN A 22 4.26 -11.39 -29.00
N HIS A 23 4.04 -12.15 -27.92
CA HIS A 23 2.96 -11.87 -26.95
C HIS A 23 3.19 -10.56 -26.19
N GLU A 24 4.44 -10.22 -25.86
CA GLU A 24 4.77 -8.95 -25.21
C GLU A 24 4.53 -7.76 -26.15
N VAL A 25 4.81 -7.93 -27.46
CA VAL A 25 4.50 -6.90 -28.46
C VAL A 25 2.99 -6.74 -28.65
N GLU A 26 2.26 -7.86 -28.70
CA GLU A 26 0.79 -7.86 -28.76
C GLU A 26 0.18 -7.18 -27.53
N GLU A 27 0.68 -7.49 -26.33
CA GLU A 27 0.23 -6.86 -25.08
C GLU A 27 0.50 -5.35 -25.07
N LEU A 28 1.68 -4.93 -25.52
CA LEU A 28 2.05 -3.52 -25.63
C LEU A 28 1.12 -2.77 -26.60
N PHE A 29 0.83 -3.38 -27.76
CA PHE A 29 -0.09 -2.80 -28.75
C PHE A 29 -1.52 -2.68 -28.19
N LEU A 30 -2.05 -3.76 -27.60
CA LEU A 30 -3.39 -3.79 -27.03
C LEU A 30 -3.52 -2.83 -25.83
N ASN A 31 -2.48 -2.67 -25.03
CA ASN A 31 -2.44 -1.68 -23.96
C ASN A 31 -2.40 -0.24 -24.49
N SER A 32 -1.66 0.01 -25.57
CA SER A 32 -1.69 1.32 -26.23
C SER A 32 -3.08 1.66 -26.78
N TYR A 33 -3.85 0.66 -27.20
CA TYR A 33 -5.25 0.82 -27.62
C TYR A 33 -6.18 1.04 -26.44
N SER A 34 -6.08 0.21 -25.38
CA SER A 34 -6.91 0.28 -24.17
C SER A 34 -6.78 1.63 -23.46
N SER A 35 -5.55 2.17 -23.39
CA SER A 35 -5.26 3.47 -22.78
C SER A 35 -5.88 4.68 -23.53
N GLN A 36 -6.37 4.49 -24.77
CA GLN A 36 -7.13 5.53 -25.47
C GLN A 36 -8.55 5.69 -24.91
N TYR A 37 -9.07 4.64 -24.24
CA TYR A 37 -10.40 4.68 -23.62
C TYR A 37 -10.38 5.46 -22.29
N ASP A 38 -9.49 5.09 -21.38
CA ASP A 38 -9.19 5.79 -20.13
C ASP A 38 -7.84 5.29 -19.55
N PRO A 39 -7.23 6.01 -18.59
CA PRO A 39 -5.91 5.65 -18.07
C PRO A 39 -5.87 4.35 -17.24
N HIS A 40 -7.02 3.78 -16.90
CA HIS A 40 -7.14 2.59 -16.05
C HIS A 40 -7.56 1.32 -16.79
N SER A 41 -7.99 1.46 -18.06
CA SER A 41 -8.31 0.32 -18.90
C SER A 41 -7.03 -0.32 -19.42
N THR A 42 -6.91 -1.64 -19.26
CA THR A 42 -5.68 -2.40 -19.51
C THR A 42 -6.01 -3.77 -20.05
N PHE A 43 -5.31 -4.20 -21.10
CA PHE A 43 -5.30 -5.59 -21.52
C PHE A 43 -4.29 -6.37 -20.66
N PHE A 44 -4.68 -7.57 -20.24
CA PHE A 44 -3.82 -8.51 -19.53
C PHE A 44 -3.57 -9.74 -20.38
N SER A 45 -2.32 -10.06 -20.66
CA SER A 45 -1.91 -11.42 -21.05
C SER A 45 -2.23 -12.41 -19.92
N GLN A 46 -2.13 -13.70 -20.17
CA GLN A 46 -2.27 -14.69 -19.11
C GLN A 46 -1.33 -14.41 -17.93
N GLN A 47 -0.07 -14.07 -18.21
CA GLN A 47 0.92 -13.80 -17.19
C GLN A 47 0.59 -12.54 -16.38
N SER A 48 0.26 -11.44 -17.06
CA SER A 48 -0.09 -10.17 -16.38
C SER A 48 -1.36 -10.31 -15.56
N LEU A 49 -2.32 -11.12 -15.99
CA LEU A 49 -3.53 -11.44 -15.22
C LEU A 49 -3.19 -12.20 -13.94
N GLU A 50 -2.34 -13.23 -14.02
CA GLU A 50 -1.88 -13.99 -12.86
C GLU A 50 -1.14 -13.09 -11.85
N GLU A 51 -0.30 -12.20 -12.33
CA GLU A 51 0.42 -11.23 -11.47
C GLU A 51 -0.54 -10.25 -10.79
N PHE A 52 -1.53 -9.76 -11.52
CA PHE A 52 -2.58 -8.90 -10.97
C PHE A 52 -3.40 -9.62 -9.89
N GLU A 53 -3.81 -10.88 -10.13
CA GLU A 53 -4.55 -11.67 -9.15
C GLU A 53 -3.74 -11.93 -7.88
N ILE A 54 -2.44 -12.20 -8.00
CA ILE A 54 -1.53 -12.36 -6.85
C ILE A 54 -1.50 -11.07 -6.01
N ALA A 55 -1.38 -9.93 -6.67
CA ALA A 55 -1.37 -8.63 -5.98
C ALA A 55 -2.69 -8.35 -5.25
N MET A 56 -3.83 -8.72 -5.86
CA MET A 56 -5.16 -8.50 -5.28
C MET A 56 -5.49 -9.44 -4.10
N ARG A 57 -4.85 -10.62 -4.03
CA ARG A 57 -5.15 -11.64 -3.02
C ARG A 57 -4.09 -11.79 -1.94
N ASN A 58 -2.99 -11.04 -2.00
CA ASN A 58 -1.82 -11.18 -1.12
C ASN A 58 -1.37 -12.64 -0.93
N SER A 59 -1.52 -13.45 -1.95
CA SER A 59 -1.12 -14.85 -1.93
C SER A 59 -0.63 -15.29 -3.30
N LEU A 60 0.35 -16.15 -3.33
CA LEU A 60 0.86 -16.74 -4.58
C LEU A 60 0.97 -18.25 -4.43
N VAL A 61 0.86 -18.95 -5.56
CA VAL A 61 1.15 -20.39 -5.61
C VAL A 61 2.53 -20.58 -6.23
N GLY A 62 3.44 -21.22 -5.50
CA GLY A 62 4.81 -21.39 -5.98
C GLY A 62 5.71 -22.14 -5.00
N ILE A 63 6.99 -21.83 -5.07
CA ILE A 63 8.03 -22.47 -4.24
C ILE A 63 8.38 -21.66 -2.97
N GLY A 64 7.95 -20.40 -2.87
CA GLY A 64 8.28 -19.55 -1.71
C GLY A 64 9.68 -18.93 -1.77
N ALA A 65 10.03 -18.32 -2.90
CA ALA A 65 11.29 -17.59 -3.05
C ALA A 65 11.09 -16.30 -3.83
N THR A 66 11.84 -15.26 -3.44
CA THR A 66 12.06 -14.07 -4.28
C THR A 66 13.28 -14.32 -5.15
N LEU A 67 13.14 -14.08 -6.44
CA LEU A 67 14.17 -14.34 -7.43
C LEU A 67 14.66 -13.04 -8.06
N SER A 68 15.95 -12.98 -8.40
CA SER A 68 16.56 -11.86 -9.13
C SER A 68 17.33 -12.37 -10.35
N ASP A 69 17.53 -11.50 -11.33
CA ASP A 69 18.43 -11.74 -12.44
C ASP A 69 19.80 -11.15 -12.09
N GLU A 70 20.83 -11.98 -12.13
CA GLU A 70 22.22 -11.56 -12.00
C GLU A 70 23.00 -12.10 -13.20
N ASP A 71 23.32 -11.24 -14.14
CA ASP A 71 24.03 -11.55 -15.38
C ASP A 71 23.37 -12.67 -16.22
N GLY A 72 22.03 -12.67 -16.30
CA GLY A 72 21.28 -13.69 -17.03
C GLY A 72 21.08 -15.00 -16.27
N VAL A 73 21.40 -15.05 -14.99
CA VAL A 73 21.19 -16.21 -14.13
C VAL A 73 20.11 -15.92 -13.09
N CYS A 74 19.16 -16.83 -12.93
CA CYS A 74 18.10 -16.74 -11.92
C CYS A 74 18.67 -17.06 -10.53
N VAL A 75 18.79 -16.06 -9.65
CA VAL A 75 19.35 -16.19 -8.30
C VAL A 75 18.25 -16.14 -7.26
N ILE A 76 18.30 -17.01 -6.25
CA ILE A 76 17.45 -16.97 -5.07
C ILE A 76 17.88 -15.80 -4.19
N LYS A 77 17.14 -14.70 -4.22
CA LYS A 77 17.43 -13.51 -3.42
C LYS A 77 17.02 -13.72 -1.97
N ASP A 78 15.75 -14.09 -1.76
CA ASP A 78 15.21 -14.38 -0.42
C ASP A 78 14.33 -15.63 -0.48
N ILE A 79 14.25 -16.35 0.62
CA ILE A 79 13.35 -17.48 0.80
C ILE A 79 12.21 -17.02 1.70
N LEU A 80 10.97 -17.19 1.21
CA LEU A 80 9.77 -16.82 1.95
C LEU A 80 9.49 -17.86 3.03
N PRO A 81 9.41 -17.43 4.28
CA PRO A 81 9.24 -18.33 5.40
C PRO A 81 7.93 -19.13 5.32
N GLY A 82 7.99 -20.40 5.74
CA GLY A 82 6.87 -21.32 5.66
C GLY A 82 6.51 -21.80 4.25
N GLY A 83 7.18 -21.28 3.21
CA GLY A 83 7.02 -21.74 1.83
C GLY A 83 7.70 -23.09 1.57
N PRO A 84 7.36 -23.78 0.46
CA PRO A 84 7.91 -25.11 0.13
C PRO A 84 9.45 -25.18 0.12
N LEU A 85 10.11 -24.11 -0.36
CA LEU A 85 11.58 -24.06 -0.40
C LEU A 85 12.16 -23.93 1.01
N ASP A 86 11.56 -23.09 1.86
CA ASP A 86 11.97 -22.94 3.28
C ASP A 86 11.82 -24.25 4.04
N LEU A 87 10.65 -24.88 3.94
CA LEU A 87 10.36 -26.17 4.61
C LEU A 87 11.29 -27.29 4.15
N SER A 88 11.75 -27.25 2.89
CA SER A 88 12.68 -28.24 2.35
C SER A 88 14.07 -28.13 2.95
N ARG A 89 14.49 -26.93 3.36
CA ARG A 89 15.85 -26.60 3.85
C ARG A 89 16.97 -26.99 2.86
N GLN A 90 16.65 -27.05 1.55
CA GLN A 90 17.57 -27.59 0.55
C GLN A 90 18.32 -26.53 -0.25
N ALA A 91 17.91 -25.26 -0.18
CA ALA A 91 18.59 -24.13 -0.82
C ALA A 91 18.69 -22.93 0.14
N LYS A 92 19.51 -21.96 -0.22
CA LYS A 92 19.77 -20.73 0.52
C LYS A 92 19.74 -19.52 -0.40
N SER A 93 19.64 -18.33 0.19
CA SER A 93 19.86 -17.07 -0.52
C SER A 93 21.27 -17.04 -1.14
N GLY A 94 21.37 -16.61 -2.39
CA GLY A 94 22.59 -16.63 -3.21
C GLY A 94 22.76 -17.88 -4.07
N ASP A 95 21.96 -18.94 -3.88
CA ASP A 95 21.98 -20.10 -4.76
C ASP A 95 21.33 -19.76 -6.11
N LYS A 96 21.83 -20.39 -7.21
CA LYS A 96 21.44 -20.10 -8.59
C LYS A 96 20.61 -21.22 -9.18
N ILE A 97 19.44 -20.91 -9.75
CA ILE A 97 18.61 -21.88 -10.45
C ILE A 97 19.03 -21.89 -11.91
N ILE A 98 19.49 -23.03 -12.42
CA ILE A 98 20.02 -23.16 -13.78
C ILE A 98 19.10 -23.95 -14.71
N ALA A 99 18.25 -24.84 -14.18
CA ALA A 99 17.25 -25.55 -14.98
C ALA A 99 16.00 -25.88 -14.17
N VAL A 100 14.87 -26.04 -14.86
CA VAL A 100 13.55 -26.32 -14.28
C VAL A 100 12.91 -27.50 -14.99
N GLY A 101 12.41 -28.48 -14.24
CA GLY A 101 11.63 -29.62 -14.77
C GLY A 101 10.25 -29.70 -14.15
N GLN A 102 9.24 -30.01 -14.96
CA GLN A 102 7.86 -30.17 -14.49
C GLN A 102 7.58 -31.60 -14.03
N GLY A 103 6.85 -31.73 -12.91
CA GLY A 103 6.50 -33.03 -12.34
C GLY A 103 7.71 -33.87 -11.87
N ALA A 104 7.51 -35.19 -11.71
CA ALA A 104 8.56 -36.09 -11.21
C ALA A 104 9.59 -36.46 -12.28
N THR A 105 9.18 -36.52 -13.55
CA THR A 105 9.97 -37.12 -14.66
C THR A 105 10.11 -36.21 -15.89
N GLY A 106 9.49 -35.01 -15.92
CA GLY A 106 9.55 -34.11 -17.07
C GLY A 106 11.00 -33.73 -17.43
N GLU A 107 11.23 -33.33 -18.67
CA GLU A 107 12.53 -32.86 -19.13
C GLU A 107 12.99 -31.61 -18.33
N MET A 108 14.29 -31.47 -18.11
CA MET A 108 14.89 -30.29 -17.46
C MET A 108 15.17 -29.25 -18.54
N GLU A 109 14.46 -28.13 -18.49
CA GLU A 109 14.64 -26.98 -19.37
C GLU A 109 15.72 -26.07 -18.76
N ASP A 110 16.77 -25.74 -19.52
CA ASP A 110 17.79 -24.77 -19.12
C ASP A 110 17.17 -23.36 -19.12
N ILE A 111 17.36 -22.61 -18.04
CA ILE A 111 16.84 -21.26 -17.89
C ILE A 111 17.92 -20.18 -17.81
N VAL A 112 19.21 -20.55 -18.02
CA VAL A 112 20.31 -19.59 -18.06
C VAL A 112 20.18 -18.70 -19.29
N GLY A 113 20.30 -17.39 -19.12
CA GLY A 113 20.07 -16.39 -20.17
C GLY A 113 18.59 -16.16 -20.51
N MET A 114 17.67 -16.89 -19.85
CA MET A 114 16.23 -16.64 -19.97
C MET A 114 15.86 -15.41 -19.16
N ARG A 115 14.92 -14.60 -19.65
CA ARG A 115 14.36 -13.50 -18.87
C ARG A 115 13.77 -14.02 -17.56
N LEU A 116 13.97 -13.25 -16.48
CA LEU A 116 13.50 -13.64 -15.15
C LEU A 116 11.99 -13.94 -15.13
N SER A 117 11.15 -13.16 -15.82
CA SER A 117 9.70 -13.39 -15.92
C SER A 117 9.36 -14.76 -16.52
N LYS A 118 10.08 -15.17 -17.59
CA LYS A 118 9.93 -16.50 -18.18
C LYS A 118 10.44 -17.60 -17.25
N ALA A 119 11.58 -17.42 -16.61
CA ALA A 119 12.09 -18.37 -15.63
C ALA A 119 11.10 -18.56 -14.47
N ILE A 120 10.52 -17.46 -13.96
CA ILE A 120 9.49 -17.48 -12.92
C ILE A 120 8.24 -18.24 -13.40
N SER A 121 7.77 -18.04 -14.62
CA SER A 121 6.61 -18.75 -15.18
C SER A 121 6.82 -20.27 -15.25
N ARG A 122 8.08 -20.73 -15.48
CA ARG A 122 8.44 -22.16 -15.43
C ARG A 122 8.47 -22.73 -14.01
N ILE A 123 8.87 -21.89 -13.04
CA ILE A 123 8.95 -22.28 -11.64
C ILE A 123 7.55 -22.29 -11.00
N ARG A 124 6.69 -21.32 -11.29
CA ARG A 124 5.29 -21.27 -10.86
C ARG A 124 4.46 -22.38 -11.52
N GLY A 125 3.25 -22.57 -11.04
CA GLY A 125 2.29 -23.53 -11.59
C GLY A 125 1.17 -23.84 -10.61
N LYS A 126 0.30 -24.79 -10.93
CA LYS A 126 -0.88 -25.13 -10.11
C LYS A 126 -0.46 -25.66 -8.74
N GLN A 127 -1.21 -25.28 -7.70
CA GLN A 127 -1.04 -25.79 -6.35
C GLN A 127 -1.08 -27.32 -6.33
N GLY A 128 -0.22 -27.91 -5.50
CA GLY A 128 -0.12 -29.37 -5.37
C GLY A 128 0.73 -30.06 -6.45
N THR A 129 1.12 -29.36 -7.53
CA THR A 129 2.02 -29.93 -8.56
C THR A 129 3.49 -29.85 -8.14
N SER A 130 4.31 -30.76 -8.65
CA SER A 130 5.74 -30.80 -8.35
C SER A 130 6.55 -30.04 -9.40
N VAL A 131 7.62 -29.37 -8.95
CA VAL A 131 8.65 -28.77 -9.78
C VAL A 131 10.03 -29.27 -9.33
N ARG A 132 10.91 -29.53 -10.28
CA ARG A 132 12.32 -29.86 -10.02
C ARG A 132 13.18 -28.69 -10.44
N LEU A 133 14.09 -28.31 -9.55
CA LEU A 133 15.04 -27.22 -9.77
C LEU A 133 16.44 -27.78 -9.74
N LEU A 134 17.21 -27.59 -10.80
CA LEU A 134 18.65 -27.81 -10.76
C LEU A 134 19.29 -26.52 -10.23
N VAL A 135 19.86 -26.62 -9.04
CA VAL A 135 20.41 -25.49 -8.32
C VAL A 135 21.93 -25.62 -8.25
N ASP A 136 22.63 -24.56 -8.65
CA ASP A 136 24.07 -24.37 -8.44
C ASP A 136 24.25 -23.67 -7.10
N MET A 137 24.80 -24.39 -6.13
CA MET A 137 24.87 -23.95 -4.74
C MET A 137 26.00 -22.94 -4.55
N ALA A 138 25.75 -21.82 -3.90
CA ALA A 138 26.78 -20.82 -3.58
C ALA A 138 27.95 -21.40 -2.75
N ALA A 139 27.70 -22.46 -1.98
CA ALA A 139 28.71 -23.22 -1.25
C ALA A 139 29.48 -24.23 -2.12
N GLY A 140 29.18 -24.32 -3.42
CA GLY A 140 29.76 -25.23 -4.38
C GLY A 140 28.96 -26.51 -4.60
N GLY A 141 28.95 -26.99 -5.85
CA GLY A 141 28.24 -28.18 -6.30
C GLY A 141 26.82 -27.91 -6.79
N ARG A 142 26.27 -28.88 -7.55
CA ARG A 142 24.93 -28.83 -8.13
C ARG A 142 24.02 -29.84 -7.49
N LYS A 143 22.76 -29.46 -7.27
CA LYS A 143 21.76 -30.33 -6.65
C LYS A 143 20.41 -30.17 -7.34
N THR A 144 19.73 -31.29 -7.60
CA THR A 144 18.33 -31.25 -8.00
C THR A 144 17.44 -31.26 -6.76
N ILE A 145 16.62 -30.23 -6.63
CA ILE A 145 15.64 -30.07 -5.55
C ILE A 145 14.25 -30.32 -6.11
N VAL A 146 13.47 -31.17 -5.44
CA VAL A 146 12.07 -31.42 -5.80
C VAL A 146 11.17 -30.73 -4.80
N LEU A 147 10.31 -29.85 -5.29
CA LEU A 147 9.37 -29.08 -4.46
C LEU A 147 7.94 -29.32 -4.93
N LYS A 148 7.01 -29.41 -3.99
CA LYS A 148 5.58 -29.37 -4.26
C LYS A 148 5.13 -27.94 -4.14
N ARG A 149 4.56 -27.36 -5.19
CA ARG A 149 4.04 -25.99 -5.16
C ARG A 149 2.90 -25.89 -4.17
N ASP A 150 2.92 -24.86 -3.37
CA ASP A 150 1.86 -24.60 -2.41
C ASP A 150 1.51 -23.12 -2.37
N GLN A 151 0.40 -22.81 -1.71
CA GLN A 151 -0.02 -21.46 -1.46
C GLN A 151 0.87 -20.81 -0.41
N ILE A 152 1.38 -19.63 -0.72
CA ILE A 152 2.24 -18.85 0.13
C ILE A 152 1.51 -17.56 0.48
N LYS A 153 1.23 -17.37 1.75
CA LYS A 153 0.64 -16.12 2.25
C LYS A 153 1.74 -15.08 2.36
N LEU A 154 1.50 -13.92 1.75
CA LEU A 154 2.42 -12.79 1.84
C LEU A 154 2.13 -11.98 3.12
N VAL A 155 2.38 -12.60 4.28
CA VAL A 155 2.04 -12.01 5.60
C VAL A 155 2.64 -10.62 5.80
N GLY A 156 3.80 -10.34 5.21
CA GLY A 156 4.41 -9.01 5.22
C GLY A 156 3.62 -7.92 4.45
N GLN A 157 2.63 -8.32 3.64
CA GLN A 157 1.73 -7.42 2.90
C GLN A 157 0.31 -7.39 3.49
N MET A 158 0.08 -8.03 4.63
CA MET A 158 -1.18 -7.95 5.37
C MET A 158 -1.20 -6.72 6.28
N ALA A 159 -2.40 -6.40 6.80
CA ALA A 159 -2.55 -5.35 7.80
C ALA A 159 -1.63 -5.61 9.01
N SER A 160 -1.03 -4.56 9.53
CA SER A 160 -0.16 -4.61 10.71
C SER A 160 -0.49 -3.47 11.67
N ALA A 161 -0.17 -3.63 12.95
CA ALA A 161 -0.46 -2.59 13.92
C ALA A 161 0.72 -2.29 14.85
N LYS A 162 0.69 -1.06 15.36
CA LYS A 162 1.61 -0.55 16.38
C LYS A 162 0.82 0.11 17.49
N ALA A 163 1.24 -0.09 18.73
CA ALA A 163 0.75 0.62 19.90
C ALA A 163 1.79 1.67 20.32
N PHE A 164 1.40 2.93 20.32
CA PHE A 164 2.23 4.06 20.71
C PHE A 164 1.95 4.43 22.16
N GLU A 165 2.99 4.45 22.98
CA GLU A 165 2.95 4.93 24.36
C GLU A 165 3.31 6.43 24.38
N VAL A 166 2.33 7.29 24.60
CA VAL A 166 2.49 8.75 24.60
C VAL A 166 2.38 9.26 26.03
N PRO A 167 3.38 9.99 26.55
CA PRO A 167 3.29 10.65 27.86
C PRO A 167 2.11 11.63 27.88
N ASN A 168 1.24 11.55 28.90
CA ASN A 168 0.12 12.45 29.07
C ASN A 168 -0.07 12.82 30.55
N GLY A 169 0.38 14.01 30.95
CA GLY A 169 0.44 14.41 32.35
C GLY A 169 1.28 13.43 33.20
N ASN A 170 0.69 12.90 34.26
CA ASN A 170 1.35 11.90 35.13
C ASN A 170 1.17 10.45 34.66
N GLY A 171 0.61 10.21 33.47
CA GLY A 171 0.31 8.89 32.93
C GLY A 171 0.81 8.67 31.51
N THR A 172 0.42 7.53 30.96
CA THR A 172 0.70 7.15 29.57
C THR A 172 -0.62 6.92 28.84
N LEU A 173 -0.75 7.51 27.67
CA LEU A 173 -1.85 7.30 26.75
C LEU A 173 -1.43 6.25 25.71
N LEU A 174 -2.23 5.24 25.50
CA LEU A 174 -1.99 4.24 24.46
C LEU A 174 -2.81 4.58 23.22
N LEU A 175 -2.13 4.76 22.08
CA LEU A 175 -2.73 5.02 20.78
C LEU A 175 -2.43 3.85 19.84
N GLY A 176 -3.44 3.39 19.11
CA GLY A 176 -3.29 2.36 18.08
C GLY A 176 -3.03 2.98 16.71
N VAL A 177 -2.14 2.38 15.95
CA VAL A 177 -1.93 2.67 14.53
C VAL A 177 -2.06 1.35 13.78
N ILE A 178 -2.94 1.30 12.78
CA ILE A 178 -3.07 0.18 11.85
C ILE A 178 -2.59 0.65 10.49
N ASP A 179 -1.57 -0.01 9.97
CA ASP A 179 -1.07 0.15 8.59
C ASP A 179 -1.78 -0.88 7.70
N LEU A 180 -2.53 -0.39 6.73
CA LEU A 180 -3.21 -1.19 5.72
C LEU A 180 -2.56 -0.96 4.36
N PRO A 181 -1.76 -1.90 3.85
CA PRO A 181 -1.03 -1.70 2.60
C PRO A 181 -1.91 -1.79 1.35
N SER A 182 -3.00 -2.56 1.37
CA SER A 182 -3.98 -2.65 0.28
C SER A 182 -5.30 -3.23 0.78
N PHE A 183 -6.38 -3.05 0.02
CA PHE A 183 -7.67 -3.70 0.24
C PHE A 183 -7.67 -5.06 -0.47
N TYR A 184 -6.87 -5.99 0.05
CA TYR A 184 -6.72 -7.35 -0.50
C TYR A 184 -7.98 -8.19 -0.25
N GLY A 185 -8.05 -9.39 -0.84
CA GLY A 185 -9.24 -10.25 -0.69
C GLY A 185 -8.89 -11.71 -0.47
N LYS A 186 -9.94 -12.48 -0.15
CA LYS A 186 -9.86 -13.94 -0.08
C LYS A 186 -9.62 -14.54 -1.47
N ASN A 187 -9.09 -15.75 -1.48
CA ASN A 187 -8.98 -16.53 -2.71
C ASN A 187 -10.35 -16.94 -3.26
N ALA A 188 -10.38 -17.40 -4.50
CA ALA A 188 -11.62 -17.85 -5.15
C ALA A 188 -12.29 -19.02 -4.43
N ASP A 189 -11.55 -19.82 -3.68
CA ASP A 189 -12.04 -20.93 -2.85
C ASP A 189 -12.50 -20.50 -1.44
N GLY A 190 -12.49 -19.18 -1.16
CA GLY A 190 -12.83 -18.60 0.14
C GLY A 190 -11.71 -18.71 1.18
N SER A 191 -10.59 -19.34 0.85
CA SER A 191 -9.42 -19.38 1.75
C SER A 191 -8.67 -18.05 1.78
N GLY A 192 -7.78 -17.88 2.73
CA GLY A 192 -7.04 -16.64 2.92
C GLY A 192 -7.65 -15.76 3.99
N SER A 193 -7.18 -14.53 4.10
CA SER A 193 -7.68 -13.50 5.01
C SER A 193 -8.26 -12.32 4.23
N SER A 194 -9.16 -11.59 4.85
CA SER A 194 -9.63 -10.31 4.35
C SER A 194 -9.11 -9.19 5.27
N PRO A 195 -8.81 -8.01 4.75
CA PRO A 195 -8.33 -6.90 5.57
C PRO A 195 -9.38 -6.47 6.60
N SER A 196 -10.69 -6.62 6.34
CA SER A 196 -11.75 -6.36 7.33
C SER A 196 -11.61 -7.25 8.56
N ALA A 197 -11.43 -8.56 8.38
CA ALA A 197 -11.22 -9.49 9.49
C ALA A 197 -9.87 -9.24 10.21
N ASP A 198 -8.82 -8.95 9.47
CA ASP A 198 -7.51 -8.65 10.03
C ASP A 198 -7.53 -7.37 10.87
N ILE A 199 -8.17 -6.30 10.37
CA ILE A 199 -8.34 -5.03 11.10
C ILE A 199 -9.18 -5.24 12.35
N GLU A 200 -10.28 -5.99 12.29
CA GLU A 200 -11.10 -6.30 13.47
C GLU A 200 -10.26 -7.02 14.54
N GLN A 201 -9.44 -8.00 14.14
CA GLN A 201 -8.54 -8.69 15.06
C GLN A 201 -7.54 -7.72 15.71
N LEU A 202 -6.90 -6.84 14.91
CA LEU A 202 -5.95 -5.85 15.41
C LEU A 202 -6.60 -4.84 16.35
N ILE A 203 -7.80 -4.35 16.01
CA ILE A 203 -8.62 -3.47 16.88
C ILE A 203 -8.87 -4.15 18.23
N ASN A 204 -9.30 -5.42 18.22
CA ASN A 204 -9.58 -6.15 19.46
C ASN A 204 -8.33 -6.31 20.34
N LYS A 205 -7.16 -6.58 19.75
CA LYS A 205 -5.89 -6.63 20.47
C LYS A 205 -5.51 -5.28 21.07
N LEU A 206 -5.62 -4.20 20.28
CA LEU A 206 -5.34 -2.84 20.75
C LEU A 206 -6.31 -2.37 21.84
N LYS A 207 -7.60 -2.73 21.75
CA LYS A 207 -8.59 -2.49 22.82
C LYS A 207 -8.21 -3.21 24.12
N ALA A 208 -7.78 -4.47 24.04
CA ALA A 208 -7.34 -5.23 25.19
C ALA A 208 -6.11 -4.60 25.89
N MET A 209 -5.26 -3.90 25.13
CA MET A 209 -4.13 -3.12 25.65
C MET A 209 -4.56 -1.77 26.25
N GLY A 210 -5.82 -1.34 26.11
CA GLY A 210 -6.34 -0.09 26.65
C GLY A 210 -6.23 1.11 25.71
N MET A 211 -6.20 0.88 24.39
CA MET A 211 -6.17 1.92 23.36
C MET A 211 -7.24 3.00 23.57
N LYS A 212 -6.88 4.27 23.37
CA LYS A 212 -7.76 5.44 23.53
C LYS A 212 -8.12 6.15 22.21
N ALA A 213 -7.27 6.04 21.19
CA ALA A 213 -7.57 6.49 19.84
C ALA A 213 -6.90 5.58 18.81
N LEU A 214 -7.44 5.57 17.60
CA LEU A 214 -6.96 4.76 16.48
C LEU A 214 -6.59 5.65 15.30
N ILE A 215 -5.47 5.32 14.65
CA ILE A 215 -5.04 5.88 13.39
C ILE A 215 -5.04 4.75 12.35
N MET A 216 -5.76 4.93 11.24
CA MET A 216 -5.72 4.08 10.07
C MET A 216 -4.75 4.71 9.07
N ASP A 217 -3.60 4.10 8.85
CA ASP A 217 -2.60 4.58 7.90
C ASP A 217 -2.83 3.99 6.51
N LEU A 218 -3.26 4.85 5.59
CA LEU A 218 -3.53 4.52 4.19
C LEU A 218 -2.59 5.26 3.23
N ARG A 219 -1.54 5.92 3.71
CA ARG A 219 -0.69 6.79 2.89
C ARG A 219 -0.04 6.10 1.69
N LYS A 220 0.25 4.81 1.80
CA LYS A 220 0.87 4.01 0.72
C LYS A 220 -0.11 3.00 0.11
N ASN A 221 -1.40 3.17 0.35
CA ASN A 221 -2.45 2.24 -0.08
C ASN A 221 -3.12 2.72 -1.38
N GLY A 222 -2.78 2.08 -2.51
CA GLY A 222 -3.36 2.37 -3.82
C GLY A 222 -4.78 1.82 -4.04
N GLY A 223 -5.42 1.26 -3.02
CA GLY A 223 -6.77 0.70 -3.11
C GLY A 223 -6.81 -0.83 -3.10
N GLY A 224 -7.75 -1.40 -3.82
CA GLY A 224 -8.01 -2.84 -3.90
C GLY A 224 -9.49 -3.13 -4.11
N LEU A 225 -10.04 -4.12 -3.41
CA LEU A 225 -11.42 -4.55 -3.56
C LEU A 225 -12.40 -3.53 -2.96
N LEU A 226 -13.41 -3.16 -3.76
CA LEU A 226 -14.47 -2.26 -3.35
C LEU A 226 -15.28 -2.82 -2.16
N THR A 227 -15.59 -4.12 -2.19
CA THR A 227 -16.32 -4.81 -1.12
C THR A 227 -15.60 -4.71 0.21
N GLU A 228 -14.28 -4.86 0.23
CA GLU A 228 -13.50 -4.72 1.46
C GLU A 228 -13.48 -3.27 1.99
N ALA A 229 -13.60 -2.26 1.10
CA ALA A 229 -13.77 -0.88 1.57
C ALA A 229 -15.13 -0.69 2.28
N VAL A 230 -16.18 -1.36 1.83
CA VAL A 230 -17.49 -1.37 2.49
C VAL A 230 -17.40 -2.09 3.84
N ASP A 231 -16.85 -3.31 3.85
CA ASP A 231 -16.73 -4.13 5.05
C ASP A 231 -15.86 -3.46 6.14
N ILE A 232 -14.76 -2.82 5.74
CA ILE A 232 -13.90 -2.08 6.66
C ILE A 232 -14.63 -0.83 7.19
N SER A 233 -15.42 -0.15 6.36
CA SER A 233 -16.19 1.02 6.81
C SER A 233 -17.20 0.62 7.88
N GLY A 234 -17.85 -0.54 7.76
CA GLY A 234 -18.76 -1.11 8.75
C GLY A 234 -18.12 -1.40 10.11
N LEU A 235 -16.79 -1.56 10.18
CA LEU A 235 -16.12 -1.65 11.49
C LEU A 235 -16.17 -0.36 12.30
N PHE A 236 -16.53 0.77 11.69
CA PHE A 236 -16.48 2.10 12.28
C PHE A 236 -17.80 2.85 12.28
N ILE A 237 -18.76 2.49 11.43
CA ILE A 237 -20.11 3.04 11.41
C ILE A 237 -21.12 1.93 11.72
N PRO A 238 -22.24 2.20 12.42
CA PRO A 238 -23.19 1.17 12.78
C PRO A 238 -24.10 0.76 11.62
N LYS A 239 -24.26 1.59 10.62
CA LYS A 239 -25.12 1.38 9.45
C LYS A 239 -25.04 2.60 8.54
N GLY A 240 -25.19 2.42 7.23
CA GLY A 240 -25.33 3.55 6.34
C GLY A 240 -24.61 3.39 5.01
N SER A 241 -24.81 4.35 4.11
CA SER A 241 -24.18 4.39 2.80
C SER A 241 -22.67 4.58 2.92
N VAL A 242 -21.90 3.79 2.18
CA VAL A 242 -20.42 3.91 2.09
C VAL A 242 -20.01 4.54 0.77
N LEU A 243 -20.67 4.17 -0.32
CA LEU A 243 -20.46 4.76 -1.64
C LEU A 243 -21.67 4.47 -2.55
N GLN A 244 -21.80 5.28 -3.60
CA GLN A 244 -22.66 4.97 -4.73
C GLN A 244 -21.81 4.64 -5.95
N VAL A 245 -22.22 3.72 -6.80
CA VAL A 245 -21.70 3.54 -8.15
C VAL A 245 -22.75 3.94 -9.18
N ARG A 246 -22.28 4.48 -10.32
CA ARG A 246 -23.17 4.85 -11.43
C ARG A 246 -22.57 4.39 -12.76
N ASP A 247 -23.36 3.68 -13.53
CA ASP A 247 -22.96 3.21 -14.85
C ASP A 247 -23.21 4.27 -15.96
N SER A 248 -22.76 3.94 -17.18
CA SER A 248 -22.93 4.82 -18.36
C SER A 248 -24.39 5.03 -18.78
N GLN A 249 -25.32 4.18 -18.29
CA GLN A 249 -26.76 4.31 -18.54
C GLN A 249 -27.47 5.15 -17.47
N GLY A 250 -26.72 5.64 -16.49
CA GLY A 250 -27.24 6.46 -15.40
C GLY A 250 -27.88 5.66 -14.26
N ARG A 251 -27.77 4.32 -14.25
CA ARG A 251 -28.26 3.47 -13.15
C ARG A 251 -27.30 3.60 -11.98
N SER A 252 -27.85 3.87 -10.81
CA SER A 252 -27.07 4.00 -9.58
C SER A 252 -27.36 2.84 -8.64
N GLU A 253 -26.34 2.39 -7.93
CA GLU A 253 -26.39 1.38 -6.88
C GLU A 253 -25.71 1.94 -5.63
N ASP A 254 -26.34 1.81 -4.47
CA ASP A 254 -25.82 2.26 -3.18
C ASP A 254 -25.25 1.06 -2.42
N TYR A 255 -23.96 1.12 -2.11
CA TYR A 255 -23.24 0.14 -1.30
C TYR A 255 -23.23 0.62 0.15
N ARG A 256 -23.87 -0.15 1.02
CA ARG A 256 -24.12 0.21 2.41
C ARG A 256 -23.55 -0.81 3.37
N ASP A 257 -23.22 -0.36 4.56
CA ASP A 257 -23.16 -1.23 5.71
C ASP A 257 -24.58 -1.48 6.23
N GLU A 258 -24.94 -2.74 6.44
CA GLU A 258 -26.30 -3.16 6.80
C GLU A 258 -26.39 -3.60 8.26
N ASP A 259 -25.29 -3.79 8.95
CA ASP A 259 -25.28 -4.25 10.34
C ASP A 259 -25.04 -3.09 11.34
N GLU A 260 -25.35 -3.32 12.61
CA GLU A 260 -25.16 -2.31 13.65
C GLU A 260 -23.88 -2.53 14.48
N LYS A 261 -23.06 -3.49 14.09
CA LYS A 261 -21.86 -3.86 14.84
C LYS A 261 -20.71 -2.90 14.54
N VAL A 262 -20.20 -2.24 15.55
CA VAL A 262 -19.03 -1.35 15.45
C VAL A 262 -17.86 -1.93 16.24
N ALA A 263 -16.73 -2.17 15.57
CA ALA A 263 -15.52 -2.66 16.21
C ALA A 263 -14.83 -1.57 17.05
N TRP A 264 -14.84 -0.33 16.57
CA TRP A 264 -14.25 0.82 17.25
C TRP A 264 -15.13 2.07 17.14
N ASN A 265 -15.55 2.64 18.27
CA ASN A 265 -16.38 3.84 18.37
C ASN A 265 -15.67 5.05 19.02
N GLY A 266 -14.37 4.94 19.32
CA GLY A 266 -13.55 6.03 19.87
C GLY A 266 -12.99 6.95 18.78
N PRO A 267 -12.12 7.91 19.15
CA PRO A 267 -11.43 8.79 18.21
C PRO A 267 -10.75 8.00 17.09
N LEU A 268 -10.96 8.44 15.83
CA LEU A 268 -10.42 7.82 14.63
C LEU A 268 -9.78 8.88 13.73
N ILE A 269 -8.53 8.67 13.37
CA ILE A 269 -7.83 9.44 12.34
C ILE A 269 -7.64 8.52 11.13
N VAL A 270 -7.88 9.04 9.93
CA VAL A 270 -7.49 8.41 8.67
C VAL A 270 -6.31 9.18 8.11
N LEU A 271 -5.14 8.57 8.11
CA LEU A 271 -3.91 9.19 7.62
C LEU A 271 -3.73 8.86 6.13
N THR A 272 -3.69 9.88 5.28
CA THR A 272 -3.71 9.76 3.83
C THR A 272 -2.57 10.52 3.15
N SER A 273 -2.27 10.17 1.91
CA SER A 273 -1.36 10.92 1.03
C SER A 273 -1.91 10.95 -0.40
N LYS A 274 -1.20 11.60 -1.32
CA LYS A 274 -1.49 11.53 -2.75
C LYS A 274 -1.43 10.11 -3.35
N LEU A 275 -0.81 9.15 -2.67
CA LEU A 275 -0.80 7.74 -3.08
C LEU A 275 -2.02 6.97 -2.60
N SER A 276 -2.80 7.52 -1.67
CA SER A 276 -4.07 6.91 -1.23
C SER A 276 -5.08 7.00 -2.36
N ALA A 277 -5.46 5.85 -2.96
CA ALA A 277 -6.30 5.83 -4.15
C ALA A 277 -7.45 4.83 -4.05
N SER A 278 -8.52 5.04 -4.85
CA SER A 278 -9.61 4.07 -5.07
C SER A 278 -10.28 3.62 -3.74
N ALA A 279 -10.17 2.33 -3.33
CA ALA A 279 -10.77 1.80 -2.09
C ALA A 279 -10.33 2.57 -0.83
N SER A 280 -9.10 3.08 -0.79
CA SER A 280 -8.64 3.98 0.29
C SER A 280 -9.42 5.28 0.32
N GLU A 281 -9.77 5.81 -0.84
CA GLU A 281 -10.56 7.03 -0.98
C GLU A 281 -12.03 6.79 -0.66
N ILE A 282 -12.55 5.59 -0.97
CA ILE A 282 -13.90 5.16 -0.56
C ILE A 282 -14.00 5.20 0.96
N PHE A 283 -13.08 4.53 1.65
CA PHE A 283 -13.04 4.49 3.11
C PHE A 283 -12.86 5.90 3.72
N ALA A 284 -11.86 6.65 3.26
CA ALA A 284 -11.59 7.99 3.79
C ALA A 284 -12.77 8.95 3.53
N GLY A 285 -13.37 8.90 2.34
CA GLY A 285 -14.53 9.70 1.96
C GLY A 285 -15.78 9.36 2.79
N ALA A 286 -16.08 8.07 2.97
CA ALA A 286 -17.17 7.63 3.83
C ALA A 286 -16.97 8.08 5.28
N MET A 287 -15.79 7.86 5.86
CA MET A 287 -15.49 8.27 7.23
C MET A 287 -15.60 9.78 7.42
N ARG A 288 -15.21 10.56 6.42
CA ARG A 288 -15.31 12.02 6.43
C ARG A 288 -16.77 12.50 6.31
N ASP A 289 -17.53 11.96 5.35
CA ASP A 289 -18.93 12.33 5.10
C ASP A 289 -19.82 11.99 6.29
N HIS A 290 -19.63 10.83 6.92
CA HIS A 290 -20.29 10.44 8.17
C HIS A 290 -19.79 11.22 9.40
N ARG A 291 -18.83 12.11 9.26
CA ARG A 291 -18.13 12.77 10.38
C ARG A 291 -17.62 11.78 11.45
N ARG A 292 -17.20 10.60 10.99
CA ARG A 292 -16.73 9.52 11.84
C ARG A 292 -15.25 9.65 12.18
N ALA A 293 -14.43 10.17 11.26
CA ALA A 293 -13.00 10.33 11.43
C ALA A 293 -12.54 11.71 10.98
N ILE A 294 -11.35 12.10 11.45
CA ILE A 294 -10.59 13.25 10.94
C ILE A 294 -9.62 12.72 9.89
N VAL A 295 -9.67 13.26 8.69
CA VAL A 295 -8.70 12.95 7.63
C VAL A 295 -7.48 13.85 7.79
N VAL A 296 -6.30 13.24 7.96
CA VAL A 296 -5.02 13.92 8.16
C VAL A 296 -4.06 13.50 7.06
N GLY A 297 -3.27 14.42 6.53
CA GLY A 297 -2.24 14.07 5.55
C GLY A 297 -2.02 15.12 4.48
N ASP A 298 -1.70 14.70 3.25
CA ASP A 298 -1.56 15.61 2.11
C ASP A 298 -2.88 16.34 1.82
N THR A 299 -2.82 17.47 1.15
CA THR A 299 -3.99 18.31 0.86
C THR A 299 -5.16 17.50 0.31
N ASN A 300 -4.87 16.53 -0.55
CA ASN A 300 -5.86 15.64 -1.16
C ASN A 300 -5.25 14.25 -1.36
N THR A 301 -6.10 13.24 -1.49
CA THR A 301 -5.73 11.90 -1.97
C THR A 301 -5.56 11.89 -3.50
N HIS A 302 -5.38 10.73 -4.11
CA HIS A 302 -5.08 10.55 -5.54
C HIS A 302 -6.15 11.12 -6.49
N GLY A 303 -7.42 10.86 -6.23
CA GLY A 303 -8.54 11.32 -7.05
C GLY A 303 -9.07 10.30 -8.06
N LYS A 304 -8.98 8.99 -7.79
CA LYS A 304 -9.48 7.92 -8.67
C LYS A 304 -10.93 7.57 -8.37
N GLY A 305 -11.87 8.16 -9.11
CA GLY A 305 -13.32 7.94 -8.97
C GLY A 305 -13.91 6.92 -9.95
N SER A 306 -13.09 6.10 -10.60
CA SER A 306 -13.53 5.09 -11.59
C SER A 306 -13.51 3.68 -11.02
N VAL A 307 -14.45 2.84 -11.48
CA VAL A 307 -14.56 1.41 -11.13
C VAL A 307 -14.27 0.59 -12.38
N GLN A 308 -13.31 -0.34 -12.25
CA GLN A 308 -12.95 -1.27 -13.31
C GLN A 308 -13.55 -2.65 -13.04
N ASN A 309 -13.88 -3.34 -14.13
CA ASN A 309 -14.20 -4.76 -14.12
C ASN A 309 -13.20 -5.53 -14.99
N ILE A 310 -12.92 -6.77 -14.62
CA ILE A 310 -12.09 -7.68 -15.40
C ILE A 310 -13.03 -8.58 -16.22
N ILE A 311 -12.85 -8.55 -17.53
CA ILE A 311 -13.59 -9.35 -18.48
C ILE A 311 -12.63 -10.38 -19.05
N GLU A 312 -12.78 -11.64 -18.61
CA GLU A 312 -12.02 -12.74 -19.17
C GLU A 312 -12.44 -13.01 -20.61
N LEU A 313 -11.49 -13.03 -21.54
CA LEU A 313 -11.75 -13.27 -22.95
C LEU A 313 -12.08 -14.74 -23.25
N SER A 314 -11.83 -15.65 -22.32
CA SER A 314 -12.30 -17.04 -22.33
C SER A 314 -13.83 -17.18 -22.47
N ARG A 315 -14.60 -16.13 -22.12
CA ARG A 315 -16.06 -16.06 -22.32
C ARG A 315 -16.45 -16.02 -23.82
N PHE A 316 -15.57 -15.50 -24.66
CA PHE A 316 -15.78 -15.36 -26.10
C PHE A 316 -15.09 -16.49 -26.89
N ASP A 317 -13.88 -16.86 -26.47
CA ASP A 317 -13.13 -18.00 -27.02
C ASP A 317 -12.38 -18.70 -25.87
N LYS A 318 -12.70 -19.98 -25.63
CA LYS A 318 -12.12 -20.81 -24.56
C LYS A 318 -10.60 -20.96 -24.64
N ASN A 319 -10.01 -20.70 -25.81
CA ASN A 319 -8.56 -20.75 -25.99
C ASN A 319 -7.84 -19.47 -25.49
N LEU A 320 -8.57 -18.36 -25.33
CA LEU A 320 -8.03 -17.11 -24.84
C LEU A 320 -7.95 -17.14 -23.31
N LYS A 321 -6.74 -17.05 -22.78
CA LYS A 321 -6.48 -16.99 -21.33
C LYS A 321 -6.14 -15.59 -20.85
N SER A 322 -6.41 -14.60 -21.69
CA SER A 322 -6.22 -13.18 -21.44
C SER A 322 -7.48 -12.54 -20.90
N ALA A 323 -7.36 -11.32 -20.39
CA ALA A 323 -8.49 -10.53 -19.91
C ALA A 323 -8.33 -9.05 -20.27
N VAL A 324 -9.42 -8.32 -20.21
CA VAL A 324 -9.40 -6.86 -20.30
C VAL A 324 -9.98 -6.29 -19.02
N LYS A 325 -9.22 -5.44 -18.35
CA LYS A 325 -9.70 -4.58 -17.27
C LYS A 325 -10.25 -3.32 -17.91
N VAL A 326 -11.53 -3.04 -17.73
CA VAL A 326 -12.22 -1.90 -18.36
C VAL A 326 -12.97 -1.09 -17.32
N THR A 327 -12.89 0.22 -17.41
CA THR A 327 -13.73 1.13 -16.62
C THR A 327 -15.19 1.01 -17.08
N ILE A 328 -16.07 0.66 -16.13
CA ILE A 328 -17.50 0.42 -16.41
C ILE A 328 -18.42 1.37 -15.64
N GLN A 329 -17.95 1.94 -14.54
CA GLN A 329 -18.73 2.79 -13.65
C GLN A 329 -17.83 3.88 -13.05
N LYS A 330 -18.48 4.92 -12.54
CA LYS A 330 -17.90 5.86 -11.58
C LYS A 330 -18.46 5.60 -10.20
N TRP A 331 -17.71 5.97 -9.18
CA TRP A 331 -18.20 5.94 -7.82
C TRP A 331 -18.18 7.33 -7.18
N TYR A 332 -19.02 7.49 -6.18
CA TYR A 332 -19.29 8.76 -5.50
C TYR A 332 -19.35 8.51 -3.99
N ALA A 333 -18.86 9.47 -3.24
CA ALA A 333 -18.98 9.46 -1.78
C ALA A 333 -20.47 9.57 -1.35
N PRO A 334 -20.83 9.23 -0.12
CA PRO A 334 -22.22 9.35 0.39
C PRO A 334 -22.82 10.75 0.22
N SER A 335 -22.01 11.81 0.26
CA SER A 335 -22.40 13.19 -0.06
C SER A 335 -22.79 13.42 -1.51
N GLY A 336 -22.68 12.41 -2.39
CA GLY A 336 -22.94 12.53 -3.83
C GLY A 336 -21.80 13.16 -4.63
N SER A 337 -20.71 13.55 -4.00
CA SER A 337 -19.55 14.11 -4.68
C SER A 337 -18.67 13.02 -5.29
N SER A 338 -18.29 13.18 -6.56
CA SER A 338 -17.18 12.40 -7.13
C SER A 338 -15.87 12.86 -6.49
N ILE A 339 -14.96 11.92 -6.27
CA ILE A 339 -13.57 12.24 -5.90
C ILE A 339 -12.66 12.34 -7.13
N GLN A 340 -13.18 12.04 -8.32
CA GLN A 340 -12.43 12.06 -9.58
C GLN A 340 -11.67 13.39 -9.75
N LEU A 341 -10.37 13.33 -10.03
CA LEU A 341 -9.43 14.45 -10.15
C LEU A 341 -9.15 15.24 -8.87
N LYS A 342 -10.06 15.23 -7.89
CA LYS A 342 -9.98 16.08 -6.69
C LYS A 342 -9.49 15.34 -5.46
N GLY A 343 -9.72 14.02 -5.40
CA GLY A 343 -9.45 13.23 -4.21
C GLY A 343 -10.34 13.59 -3.01
N VAL A 344 -10.07 12.95 -1.89
CA VAL A 344 -10.64 13.29 -0.59
C VAL A 344 -9.77 14.36 0.07
N PRO A 345 -10.30 15.54 0.40
CA PRO A 345 -9.53 16.59 1.05
C PRO A 345 -9.25 16.24 2.52
N ALA A 346 -8.05 16.55 2.99
CA ALA A 346 -7.70 16.44 4.40
C ALA A 346 -8.40 17.52 5.23
N ASP A 347 -8.85 17.16 6.43
CA ASP A 347 -9.35 18.12 7.43
C ASP A 347 -8.19 18.82 8.13
N ILE A 348 -7.05 18.13 8.29
CA ILE A 348 -5.80 18.67 8.83
C ILE A 348 -4.66 18.32 7.87
N VAL A 349 -4.09 19.34 7.24
CA VAL A 349 -2.99 19.15 6.28
C VAL A 349 -1.67 18.95 7.00
N VAL A 350 -1.02 17.82 6.72
CA VAL A 350 0.37 17.53 7.12
C VAL A 350 1.09 17.04 5.85
N PRO A 351 1.87 17.89 5.18
CA PRO A 351 2.41 17.60 3.86
C PRO A 351 3.43 16.46 3.89
N SER A 352 3.59 15.77 2.74
CA SER A 352 4.63 14.78 2.48
C SER A 352 5.43 15.11 1.22
N VAL A 353 6.48 14.36 0.96
CA VAL A 353 7.22 14.44 -0.32
C VAL A 353 6.34 14.11 -1.53
N TYR A 354 5.32 13.28 -1.35
CA TYR A 354 4.37 12.92 -2.41
C TYR A 354 3.50 14.10 -2.85
N SER A 355 3.32 15.11 -1.98
CA SER A 355 2.51 16.31 -2.28
C SER A 355 2.99 17.09 -3.52
N VAL A 356 4.28 16.96 -3.89
CA VAL A 356 4.89 17.64 -5.04
C VAL A 356 5.17 16.74 -6.23
N LEU A 357 4.89 15.43 -6.10
CA LEU A 357 5.07 14.48 -7.20
C LEU A 357 3.84 14.45 -8.12
N PRO A 358 4.01 14.23 -9.44
CA PRO A 358 2.92 14.09 -10.40
C PRO A 358 2.34 12.68 -10.35
N VAL A 359 1.68 12.34 -9.23
CA VAL A 359 1.14 11.00 -8.95
C VAL A 359 -0.37 11.00 -8.73
N SER A 360 -1.05 12.12 -9.03
CA SER A 360 -2.51 12.23 -8.90
C SER A 360 -3.22 11.80 -10.18
N GLU A 361 -4.51 11.52 -10.08
CA GLU A 361 -5.38 11.23 -11.24
C GLU A 361 -5.34 12.36 -12.30
N SER A 362 -5.23 13.60 -11.85
CA SER A 362 -5.13 14.78 -12.75
C SER A 362 -3.82 14.84 -13.54
N ASP A 363 -2.80 14.07 -13.14
CA ASP A 363 -1.51 14.01 -13.82
C ASP A 363 -1.48 12.92 -14.92
N LEU A 364 -2.53 12.08 -15.00
CA LEU A 364 -2.67 11.02 -15.99
C LEU A 364 -3.16 11.58 -17.33
N ASP A 365 -2.85 10.88 -18.41
CA ASP A 365 -3.38 11.18 -19.72
C ASP A 365 -4.87 10.84 -19.82
N ARG A 366 -5.69 11.82 -20.24
CA ARG A 366 -7.13 11.64 -20.49
C ARG A 366 -7.94 11.09 -19.31
N PRO A 367 -7.80 11.61 -18.10
CA PRO A 367 -8.60 11.17 -16.97
C PRO A 367 -10.09 11.50 -17.19
N LEU A 368 -10.98 10.72 -16.60
CA LEU A 368 -12.42 11.01 -16.66
C LEU A 368 -12.74 12.33 -15.97
N PRO A 369 -13.75 13.08 -16.45
CA PRO A 369 -14.14 14.35 -15.85
C PRO A 369 -14.81 14.14 -14.50
N TRP A 370 -14.68 15.14 -13.63
CA TRP A 370 -15.40 15.23 -12.36
C TRP A 370 -16.89 15.49 -12.60
N ASP A 371 -17.77 14.89 -11.78
CA ASP A 371 -19.20 15.15 -11.73
C ASP A 371 -19.76 14.86 -10.32
N SER A 372 -21.09 14.88 -10.15
CA SER A 372 -21.77 14.58 -8.90
C SER A 372 -23.11 13.91 -9.15
N VAL A 373 -23.63 13.26 -8.12
CA VAL A 373 -24.95 12.61 -8.09
C VAL A 373 -25.73 13.07 -6.86
N THR A 374 -26.99 12.66 -6.76
CA THR A 374 -27.81 12.91 -5.57
C THR A 374 -27.18 12.20 -4.36
N PRO A 375 -27.00 12.89 -3.21
CA PRO A 375 -26.50 12.26 -1.98
C PRO A 375 -27.36 11.08 -1.55
N THR A 376 -26.70 10.03 -1.03
CA THR A 376 -27.36 8.91 -0.33
C THR A 376 -27.33 9.10 1.18
N LEU A 377 -26.46 9.99 1.68
CA LEU A 377 -26.41 10.34 3.09
C LEU A 377 -27.71 11.01 3.49
N THR A 378 -28.43 10.41 4.43
CA THR A 378 -29.68 10.96 4.99
C THR A 378 -29.40 11.58 6.34
N LYS A 379 -30.34 12.43 6.84
CA LYS A 379 -30.26 12.96 8.21
C LYS A 379 -30.27 11.86 9.28
N ALA A 380 -30.84 10.69 8.97
CA ALA A 380 -30.82 9.52 9.85
C ALA A 380 -29.42 8.86 9.91
N ASP A 381 -28.63 8.99 8.85
CA ASP A 381 -27.25 8.50 8.80
C ASP A 381 -26.28 9.46 9.52
N GLU A 382 -26.67 10.72 9.77
CA GLU A 382 -25.92 11.68 10.59
C GLU A 382 -25.97 11.34 12.11
N GLY A 383 -25.87 10.10 12.40
CA GLY A 383 -26.11 9.36 13.62
C GLY A 383 -25.83 10.05 14.95
N ASP A 384 -26.82 10.02 15.83
CA ASP A 384 -26.69 10.22 17.29
C ASP A 384 -25.82 9.16 18.00
N TRP A 385 -25.29 8.20 17.25
CA TRP A 385 -24.48 7.08 17.76
C TRP A 385 -23.05 7.47 18.17
N LEU A 386 -22.49 8.55 17.61
CA LEU A 386 -21.24 9.13 18.07
C LEU A 386 -21.49 10.02 19.29
N LYS A 387 -21.27 9.49 20.49
CA LYS A 387 -21.28 10.28 21.74
C LYS A 387 -20.30 11.46 21.74
N ALA A 388 -19.36 11.49 20.80
CA ALA A 388 -18.43 12.56 20.55
C ALA A 388 -18.50 12.96 19.06
N LYS A 389 -19.59 13.69 18.67
CA LYS A 389 -19.68 14.28 17.32
C LYS A 389 -18.44 15.12 17.03
N LEU A 390 -17.80 14.86 15.89
CA LEU A 390 -16.77 15.72 15.35
C LEU A 390 -17.40 17.08 15.02
N SER A 391 -17.17 18.08 15.85
CA SER A 391 -17.59 19.45 15.58
C SER A 391 -16.52 20.16 14.74
N ASP A 392 -16.95 21.12 13.93
CA ASP A 392 -16.01 21.96 13.16
C ASP A 392 -15.07 22.74 14.09
N SER A 393 -15.53 23.11 15.29
CA SER A 393 -14.71 23.78 16.31
C SER A 393 -13.61 22.87 16.86
N LEU A 394 -13.88 21.57 17.06
CA LEU A 394 -12.88 20.60 17.49
C LEU A 394 -11.82 20.40 16.39
N ILE A 395 -12.26 20.19 15.14
CA ILE A 395 -11.35 20.04 14.00
C ILE A 395 -10.47 21.28 13.87
N ALA A 396 -11.05 22.50 13.93
CA ALA A 396 -10.30 23.76 13.86
C ALA A 396 -9.28 23.90 15.00
N GLN A 397 -9.62 23.49 16.22
CA GLN A 397 -8.70 23.53 17.36
C GLN A 397 -7.52 22.57 17.17
N LEU A 398 -7.78 21.35 16.71
CA LEU A 398 -6.74 20.35 16.42
C LEU A 398 -5.84 20.79 15.25
N ALA A 399 -6.44 21.36 14.20
CA ALA A 399 -5.72 21.92 13.06
C ALA A 399 -4.81 23.08 13.48
N ALA A 400 -5.27 24.00 14.33
CA ALA A 400 -4.47 25.09 14.86
C ALA A 400 -3.27 24.57 15.69
N GLY A 401 -3.49 23.54 16.52
CA GLY A 401 -2.44 22.86 17.27
C GLY A 401 -1.37 22.25 16.36
N SER A 402 -1.81 21.54 15.30
CA SER A 402 -0.91 20.96 14.31
C SER A 402 -0.14 22.02 13.53
N THR A 403 -0.81 23.06 13.03
CA THR A 403 -0.16 24.17 12.30
C THR A 403 0.94 24.84 13.15
N ARG A 404 0.67 25.06 14.44
CA ARG A 404 1.69 25.60 15.35
C ARG A 404 2.90 24.67 15.44
N ARG A 405 2.70 23.35 15.66
CA ARG A 405 3.81 22.39 15.73
C ARG A 405 4.59 22.32 14.41
N GLN A 406 3.91 22.39 13.27
CA GLN A 406 4.56 22.43 11.96
C GLN A 406 5.46 23.65 11.77
N SER A 407 5.16 24.78 12.43
CA SER A 407 6.00 25.97 12.39
C SER A 407 7.13 25.98 13.43
N GLU A 408 6.97 25.25 14.55
CA GLU A 408 7.89 25.32 15.69
C GLU A 408 8.87 24.13 15.76
N LEU A 409 8.42 22.93 15.33
CA LEU A 409 9.22 21.72 15.49
C LEU A 409 10.27 21.55 14.38
N PRO A 410 11.53 21.25 14.72
CA PRO A 410 12.62 21.18 13.75
C PRO A 410 12.45 20.08 12.70
N GLU A 411 11.76 18.99 13.00
CA GLU A 411 11.49 17.93 12.02
C GLU A 411 10.65 18.42 10.83
N PHE A 412 9.77 19.41 11.04
CA PHE A 412 9.01 20.00 9.93
C PHE A 412 9.86 20.90 9.03
N LEU A 413 10.90 21.54 9.58
CA LEU A 413 11.89 22.25 8.75
C LEU A 413 12.68 21.27 7.87
N THR A 414 13.03 20.11 8.43
CA THR A 414 13.69 19.02 7.68
C THR A 414 12.77 18.50 6.57
N LEU A 415 11.49 18.28 6.88
CA LEU A 415 10.48 17.85 5.90
C LEU A 415 10.30 18.90 4.80
N SER A 416 10.17 20.18 5.14
CA SER A 416 10.04 21.26 4.15
C SER A 416 11.23 21.31 3.20
N ARG A 417 12.46 21.24 3.72
CA ARG A 417 13.67 21.17 2.88
C ARG A 417 13.68 19.95 1.96
N THR A 418 13.20 18.81 2.45
CA THR A 418 13.10 17.58 1.66
C THR A 418 12.07 17.73 0.54
N ILE A 419 10.92 18.34 0.82
CA ILE A 419 9.88 18.65 -0.17
C ILE A 419 10.42 19.63 -1.23
N ASP A 420 11.09 20.72 -0.82
CA ASP A 420 11.65 21.71 -1.73
C ASP A 420 12.75 21.13 -2.61
N TRP A 421 13.60 20.28 -2.03
CA TRP A 421 14.62 19.56 -2.78
C TRP A 421 13.97 18.62 -3.82
N THR A 422 12.96 17.84 -3.43
CA THR A 422 12.22 16.95 -4.34
C THR A 422 11.57 17.75 -5.47
N LYS A 423 10.89 18.85 -5.15
CA LYS A 423 10.28 19.75 -6.13
C LYS A 423 11.31 20.31 -7.12
N SER A 424 12.48 20.72 -6.64
CA SER A 424 13.54 21.24 -7.51
C SER A 424 14.05 20.20 -8.53
N ARG A 425 14.02 18.92 -8.15
CA ARG A 425 14.40 17.81 -9.03
C ARG A 425 13.31 17.49 -10.07
N GLN A 426 12.04 17.58 -9.69
CA GLN A 426 10.91 17.36 -10.59
C GLN A 426 10.79 18.43 -11.69
N VAL A 427 11.08 19.68 -11.36
CA VAL A 427 11.00 20.79 -12.32
C VAL A 427 12.16 20.76 -13.34
N ARG A 428 13.22 20.03 -13.03
CA ARG A 428 14.42 19.98 -13.86
C ARG A 428 14.18 19.12 -15.12
N LYS A 429 14.08 19.78 -16.29
CA LYS A 429 13.87 19.12 -17.59
C LYS A 429 15.16 18.72 -18.28
N ASP A 430 16.28 19.37 -17.94
CA ASP A 430 17.58 19.17 -18.58
C ASP A 430 18.60 18.61 -17.61
N VAL A 431 19.42 17.69 -18.10
CA VAL A 431 20.53 17.08 -17.37
C VAL A 431 21.82 17.39 -18.11
N SER A 432 22.79 17.94 -17.40
CA SER A 432 24.10 18.23 -18.00
C SER A 432 24.80 16.94 -18.46
N LEU A 433 25.45 17.00 -19.62
CA LEU A 433 26.31 15.94 -20.13
C LEU A 433 27.79 16.11 -19.68
N SER A 434 28.11 17.21 -18.98
CA SER A 434 29.45 17.40 -18.40
C SER A 434 29.65 16.47 -17.21
N LEU A 435 30.73 15.67 -17.25
CA LEU A 435 31.09 14.76 -16.17
C LEU A 435 31.31 15.49 -14.84
N ASP A 436 32.03 16.61 -14.89
CA ASP A 436 32.37 17.41 -13.71
C ASP A 436 31.11 17.98 -13.06
N GLN A 437 30.19 18.50 -13.87
CA GLN A 437 28.93 19.04 -13.37
C GLN A 437 28.05 17.93 -12.78
N ARG A 438 27.92 16.79 -13.44
CA ARG A 438 27.18 15.63 -12.91
C ARG A 438 27.80 15.07 -11.64
N SER A 439 29.14 15.03 -11.58
CA SER A 439 29.85 14.59 -10.36
C SER A 439 29.57 15.51 -9.18
N THR A 440 29.60 16.83 -9.42
CA THR A 440 29.26 17.83 -8.40
C THR A 440 27.81 17.67 -7.93
N GLU A 441 26.86 17.60 -8.85
CA GLU A 441 25.45 17.40 -8.52
C GLU A 441 25.20 16.13 -7.71
N ARG A 442 25.88 15.03 -8.10
CA ARG A 442 25.78 13.76 -7.34
C ARG A 442 26.35 13.89 -5.93
N LYS A 443 27.44 14.65 -5.78
CA LYS A 443 28.03 14.90 -4.47
C LYS A 443 27.09 15.73 -3.59
N ASP A 444 26.52 16.79 -4.14
CA ASP A 444 25.55 17.64 -3.44
C ASP A 444 24.31 16.84 -2.99
N ASP A 445 23.81 15.94 -3.86
CA ASP A 445 22.68 15.05 -3.54
C ASP A 445 23.03 14.07 -2.41
N LEU A 446 24.22 13.49 -2.43
CA LEU A 446 24.67 12.59 -1.37
C LEU A 446 24.85 13.33 -0.03
N GLU A 447 25.41 14.53 -0.06
CA GLU A 447 25.60 15.37 1.13
C GLU A 447 24.24 15.77 1.73
N PHE A 448 23.29 16.17 0.88
CA PHE A 448 21.93 16.50 1.32
C PHE A 448 21.24 15.28 1.99
N ARG A 449 21.26 14.12 1.33
CA ARG A 449 20.68 12.88 1.88
C ARG A 449 21.31 12.50 3.23
N GLU A 450 22.63 12.58 3.33
CA GLU A 450 23.34 12.26 4.56
C GLU A 450 23.00 13.26 5.69
N GLN A 451 22.78 14.54 5.38
CA GLN A 451 22.32 15.53 6.34
C GLN A 451 20.93 15.19 6.85
N ILE A 452 19.96 14.94 5.96
CA ILE A 452 18.58 14.53 6.33
C ILE A 452 18.60 13.28 7.19
N ARG A 453 19.40 12.28 6.80
CA ARG A 453 19.53 11.02 7.54
C ARG A 453 20.02 11.24 8.98
N ARG A 454 21.01 12.11 9.18
CA ARG A 454 21.51 12.46 10.54
C ARG A 454 20.43 13.13 11.37
N GLU A 455 19.75 14.11 10.81
CA GLU A 455 18.66 14.81 11.50
C GLU A 455 17.53 13.86 11.90
N LEU A 456 17.07 12.98 10.99
CA LEU A 456 16.06 11.97 11.30
C LEU A 456 16.54 10.98 12.37
N SER A 457 17.83 10.59 12.35
CA SER A 457 18.41 9.75 13.41
C SER A 457 18.35 10.40 14.78
N ASP A 458 18.53 11.73 14.85
CA ASP A 458 18.44 12.46 16.11
C ASP A 458 16.99 12.63 16.59
N TYR A 459 16.04 12.79 15.67
CA TYR A 459 14.60 12.79 16.01
C TYR A 459 14.13 11.41 16.47
N ALA A 460 14.60 10.33 15.85
CA ALA A 460 14.26 8.96 16.23
C ALA A 460 14.59 8.64 17.70
N LYS A 461 15.64 9.26 18.25
CA LYS A 461 16.00 9.12 19.68
C LYS A 461 14.95 9.70 20.64
N LYS A 462 14.10 10.59 20.13
CA LYS A 462 13.02 11.27 20.89
C LYS A 462 11.63 10.80 20.48
N ALA A 463 11.53 9.80 19.59
CA ALA A 463 10.27 9.23 19.14
C ALA A 463 9.49 8.60 20.29
N PHE A 464 8.18 8.53 20.16
CA PHE A 464 7.33 7.80 21.10
C PHE A 464 7.73 6.33 21.15
N LYS A 465 7.60 5.72 22.33
CA LYS A 465 7.82 4.30 22.49
C LYS A 465 6.73 3.51 21.77
N VAL A 466 7.14 2.50 21.02
CA VAL A 466 6.26 1.74 20.12
C VAL A 466 6.38 0.25 20.40
N GLN A 467 5.23 -0.43 20.43
CA GLN A 467 5.12 -1.87 20.51
C GLN A 467 4.40 -2.39 19.26
N ASP A 468 4.99 -3.38 18.57
CA ASP A 468 4.32 -4.06 17.46
C ASP A 468 3.14 -4.90 17.96
N VAL A 469 2.00 -4.82 17.27
CA VAL A 469 0.82 -5.66 17.49
C VAL A 469 0.57 -6.47 16.23
N LYS A 470 0.68 -7.79 16.33
CA LYS A 470 0.71 -8.68 15.18
C LYS A 470 -0.58 -9.49 15.05
N LEU A 471 -0.96 -9.81 13.83
CA LEU A 471 -1.98 -10.82 13.54
C LEU A 471 -1.55 -12.21 14.06
N ASP A 472 -2.51 -13.05 14.40
CA ASP A 472 -2.22 -14.42 14.85
C ASP A 472 -1.49 -15.21 13.77
N ALA A 473 -1.87 -15.03 12.49
CA ALA A 473 -1.17 -15.63 11.37
C ALA A 473 0.32 -15.22 11.28
N ALA A 474 0.63 -13.96 11.57
CA ALA A 474 2.01 -13.46 11.61
C ALA A 474 2.80 -14.05 12.79
N ILE A 475 2.15 -14.20 13.96
CA ILE A 475 2.77 -14.81 15.14
C ILE A 475 3.07 -16.30 14.89
N GLU A 476 2.14 -17.02 14.27
CA GLU A 476 2.34 -18.42 13.92
C GLU A 476 3.46 -18.62 12.91
N GLN A 477 3.55 -17.73 11.94
CA GLN A 477 4.62 -17.76 10.95
C GLN A 477 5.98 -17.51 11.62
N GLU A 478 6.11 -16.48 12.46
CA GLU A 478 7.36 -16.18 13.18
C GLU A 478 7.82 -17.33 14.09
N LYS A 479 6.88 -18.06 14.71
CA LYS A 479 7.21 -19.26 15.49
C LYS A 479 7.82 -20.38 14.64
N LYS A 480 7.41 -20.49 13.38
CA LYS A 480 7.96 -21.48 12.44
C LYS A 480 9.33 -21.08 11.89
N GLU A 481 9.59 -19.78 11.73
CA GLU A 481 10.77 -19.22 11.07
C GLU A 481 12.00 -19.03 11.97
N GLY A 482 11.78 -18.77 13.26
CA GLY A 482 12.81 -18.30 14.16
C GLY A 482 13.16 -16.80 14.00
N PRO A 483 13.80 -16.18 15.02
CA PRO A 483 13.91 -14.72 15.15
C PRO A 483 14.76 -14.01 14.07
N ALA A 484 15.66 -14.70 13.39
CA ALA A 484 16.55 -14.09 12.41
C ALA A 484 15.88 -13.84 11.03
N SER A 485 14.88 -14.66 10.67
CA SER A 485 14.15 -14.55 9.41
C SER A 485 13.10 -13.42 9.46
N ALA A 486 12.42 -13.27 10.59
CA ALA A 486 11.40 -12.26 10.80
C ALA A 486 11.91 -10.82 10.64
N ALA A 487 13.16 -10.54 10.97
CA ALA A 487 13.79 -9.23 10.81
C ALA A 487 14.05 -8.89 9.32
N LYS A 488 14.38 -9.88 8.50
CA LYS A 488 14.60 -9.70 7.04
C LYS A 488 13.28 -9.50 6.28
N SER A 489 12.23 -10.23 6.65
CA SER A 489 10.89 -10.12 6.06
C SER A 489 10.29 -8.72 6.25
N LYS A 490 10.48 -8.09 7.41
CA LYS A 490 10.03 -6.71 7.67
C LYS A 490 10.69 -5.66 6.76
N ARG A 491 11.94 -5.88 6.33
CA ARG A 491 12.65 -4.98 5.40
C ARG A 491 12.16 -5.11 3.96
N ALA A 492 11.78 -6.30 3.53
CA ALA A 492 11.38 -6.58 2.15
C ALA A 492 9.96 -6.10 1.81
N SER A 493 9.07 -5.94 2.81
CA SER A 493 7.64 -5.63 2.61
C SER A 493 7.32 -4.12 2.59
N ARG A 494 8.25 -3.24 2.96
CA ARG A 494 8.00 -1.79 2.94
C ARG A 494 8.13 -1.24 1.53
N MET A 495 7.06 -0.64 1.01
CA MET A 495 7.14 0.25 -0.15
C MET A 495 8.03 1.44 0.26
N ARG A 496 9.23 1.53 -0.34
CA ARG A 496 10.24 2.51 0.05
C ARG A 496 9.91 3.87 -0.56
N ASP A 497 10.11 4.90 0.22
CA ASP A 497 10.20 6.26 -0.31
C ASP A 497 11.39 6.32 -1.30
N PRO A 498 11.28 7.03 -2.44
CA PRO A 498 12.38 7.18 -3.39
C PRO A 498 13.69 7.68 -2.79
N LEU A 499 13.64 8.25 -1.59
CA LEU A 499 14.78 8.78 -0.85
C LEU A 499 15.35 7.80 0.19
N GLU A 500 14.62 6.72 0.52
CA GLU A 500 15.00 5.79 1.58
C GLU A 500 15.93 4.68 1.05
N ASP A 501 17.13 4.60 1.59
CA ASP A 501 18.05 3.45 1.48
C ASP A 501 17.79 2.44 2.60
N ASP A 502 18.45 1.26 2.56
CA ASP A 502 18.30 0.18 3.56
C ASP A 502 18.60 0.62 5.00
N ASP A 503 19.40 1.65 5.18
CA ASP A 503 19.85 2.18 6.49
C ASP A 503 19.12 3.48 6.89
N TRP A 504 17.98 3.81 6.24
CA TRP A 504 17.22 5.02 6.56
C TRP A 504 16.62 4.94 7.97
N PRO A 505 16.69 6.01 8.79
CA PRO A 505 16.15 6.01 10.15
C PRO A 505 14.64 5.79 10.16
N ASP A 506 14.15 4.99 11.12
CA ASP A 506 12.72 4.73 11.30
C ASP A 506 12.07 5.89 12.08
N TYR A 507 11.97 7.07 11.45
CA TYR A 507 11.28 8.24 11.99
C TYR A 507 10.35 8.84 10.95
N ASP A 508 9.07 8.72 11.19
CA ASP A 508 8.00 9.15 10.30
C ASP A 508 7.35 10.43 10.83
N ILE A 509 7.69 11.57 10.25
CA ILE A 509 7.26 12.89 10.72
C ILE A 509 5.73 13.04 10.66
N GLN A 510 5.09 12.59 9.58
CA GLN A 510 3.62 12.65 9.45
C GLN A 510 2.93 11.76 10.49
N LEU A 511 3.42 10.53 10.69
CA LEU A 511 2.85 9.62 11.66
C LEU A 511 3.02 10.15 13.10
N GLN A 512 4.20 10.72 13.43
CA GLN A 512 4.41 11.36 14.72
C GLN A 512 3.41 12.51 14.94
N GLU A 513 3.14 13.32 13.92
CA GLU A 513 2.16 14.39 14.02
C GLU A 513 0.72 13.86 14.15
N ALA A 514 0.33 12.81 13.40
CA ALA A 514 -0.97 12.17 13.57
C ALA A 514 -1.16 11.63 15.00
N VAL A 515 -0.11 11.07 15.59
CA VAL A 515 -0.10 10.63 17.00
C VAL A 515 -0.29 11.82 17.96
N ARG A 516 0.35 12.97 17.71
CA ARG A 516 0.14 14.21 18.51
C ARG A 516 -1.28 14.74 18.38
N ILE A 517 -1.85 14.76 17.16
CA ILE A 517 -3.25 15.18 16.93
C ILE A 517 -4.21 14.25 17.68
N ALA A 518 -4.00 12.92 17.62
CA ALA A 518 -4.81 11.96 18.36
C ALA A 518 -4.69 12.15 19.88
N THR A 519 -3.50 12.52 20.38
CA THR A 519 -3.25 12.84 21.79
C THR A 519 -4.04 14.07 22.22
N ASP A 520 -3.95 15.14 21.43
CA ASP A 520 -4.70 16.39 21.69
C ASP A 520 -6.21 16.11 21.72
N TRP A 521 -6.72 15.35 20.77
CA TRP A 521 -8.13 14.99 20.70
C TRP A 521 -8.60 14.23 21.95
N THR A 522 -7.87 13.19 22.35
CA THR A 522 -8.22 12.42 23.55
C THR A 522 -8.15 13.25 24.83
N THR A 523 -7.21 14.17 24.92
CA THR A 523 -7.07 15.10 26.06
C THR A 523 -8.25 16.06 26.14
N LEU A 524 -8.68 16.64 25.02
CA LEU A 524 -9.85 17.52 24.95
C LEU A 524 -11.14 16.80 25.35
N LEU A 525 -11.33 15.54 24.91
CA LEU A 525 -12.47 14.72 25.33
C LEU A 525 -12.46 14.45 26.85
N GLY A 526 -11.31 14.16 27.43
CA GLY A 526 -11.18 13.95 28.87
C GLY A 526 -11.54 15.20 29.67
N SER A 527 -11.12 16.36 29.23
CA SER A 527 -11.41 17.65 29.89
C SER A 527 -12.89 18.02 29.81
N SER A 528 -13.56 17.78 28.68
CA SER A 528 -14.99 18.05 28.52
C SER A 528 -15.86 17.15 29.40
N VAL A 529 -15.49 15.89 29.58
CA VAL A 529 -16.19 14.94 30.48
C VAL A 529 -16.01 15.33 31.95
N ALA A 530 -14.84 15.84 32.36
CA ALA A 530 -14.59 16.32 33.71
C ALA A 530 -15.43 17.57 34.01
N ALA A 531 -15.45 18.55 33.10
CA ALA A 531 -16.26 19.75 33.24
C ALA A 531 -17.79 19.47 33.32
N ALA A 532 -18.27 18.51 32.51
CA ALA A 532 -19.68 18.09 32.53
C ALA A 532 -20.09 17.34 33.83
N LYS A 533 -19.16 16.69 34.52
CA LYS A 533 -19.40 16.07 35.84
C LYS A 533 -19.47 17.12 36.96
N GLU A 534 -18.63 18.13 36.93
CA GLU A 534 -18.64 19.21 37.92
C GLU A 534 -19.91 20.07 37.84
N THR A 535 -20.48 20.24 36.63
CA THR A 535 -21.75 20.99 36.44
C THR A 535 -22.99 20.19 36.88
N LYS A 536 -22.93 18.88 36.96
CA LYS A 536 -24.04 18.01 37.45
C LYS A 536 -24.03 17.81 38.96
N THR A 537 -22.95 18.18 39.62
CA THR A 537 -22.76 18.06 41.09
C THR A 537 -23.03 19.40 41.82
N LYS A 538 -23.28 20.48 41.10
CA LYS A 538 -23.78 21.78 41.59
C LYS A 538 -25.25 21.92 41.22
#